data_ec0a04b42199bd1a51036f5c6f9325cf
#
_entry.id   ec0a04b42199bd1a51036f5c6f9325cf
#
_cell.length_a   1.000
_cell.length_b   1.000
_cell.length_c   1.000
_cell.angle_alpha   90.00
_cell.angle_beta   90.00
_cell.angle_gamma   90.00
#
_symmetry.space_group_name_H-M   'P 1'
#
loop_
_entity.id
_entity.type
_entity.pdbx_description
1 polymer ?
#
loop_
_entity_poly.entity_id
_entity_poly.type
_entity_poly.pdbx_seq_one_letter_code
_entity_poly.pdbx_strand_id
1 'polypeptide(L)'
;TWLIYKSIKTSTEVRLPLYLLFEGKGLVILDKYRDDLQSFFHLRDNSNVNKNLIVISRLAGLSKKISFHTARHTNATLLIYNGVNITTVQKLLGHKSVKTTQVYTNVMDMTIVHDLEKSHALMPLPKKTRT
;
A
#
# COMPACT_ATOMS: atom_id res chain seq x y z
N THR A 1 -6.56 1.87 17.10
CA THR A 1 -7.41 2.71 16.26
C THR A 1 -7.36 2.23 14.83
N TRP A 2 -8.52 1.97 14.22
CA TRP A 2 -8.67 1.48 12.85
C TRP A 2 -9.49 2.47 12.04
N LEU A 3 -9.07 2.73 10.80
CA LEU A 3 -9.93 3.35 9.80
C LEU A 3 -10.68 2.23 9.08
N ILE A 4 -12.01 2.26 9.15
CA ILE A 4 -12.87 1.27 8.50
C ILE A 4 -13.78 2.00 7.53
N TYR A 5 -13.76 1.61 6.27
CA TYR A 5 -14.64 2.17 5.25
C TYR A 5 -15.05 1.12 4.23
N LYS A 6 -16.17 1.37 3.58
CA LYS A 6 -16.67 0.53 2.49
C LYS A 6 -16.35 1.18 1.14
N SER A 7 -15.64 0.48 0.29
CA SER A 7 -15.34 0.94 -1.07
C SER A 7 -16.63 1.07 -1.87
N ILE A 8 -16.94 2.24 -2.38
CA ILE A 8 -18.14 2.49 -3.20
C ILE A 8 -18.12 1.63 -4.46
N LYS A 9 -16.96 1.51 -5.13
CA LYS A 9 -16.81 0.77 -6.40
C LYS A 9 -16.94 -0.73 -6.25
N THR A 10 -16.42 -1.30 -5.17
CA THR A 10 -16.34 -2.75 -4.99
C THR A 10 -17.26 -3.28 -3.91
N SER A 11 -17.86 -2.40 -3.10
CA SER A 11 -18.63 -2.74 -1.89
C SER A 11 -17.85 -3.59 -0.87
N THR A 12 -16.52 -3.64 -1.00
CA THR A 12 -15.64 -4.34 -0.04
C THR A 12 -15.32 -3.45 1.14
N GLU A 13 -15.30 -4.04 2.33
CA GLU A 13 -14.83 -3.35 3.53
C GLU A 13 -13.30 -3.32 3.52
N VAL A 14 -12.75 -2.14 3.79
CA VAL A 14 -11.31 -1.91 3.94
C VAL A 14 -11.05 -1.50 5.38
N ARG A 15 -10.06 -2.13 6.01
CA ARG A 15 -9.61 -1.85 7.38
C ARG A 15 -8.14 -1.50 7.39
N LEU A 16 -7.82 -0.32 7.91
CA LEU A 16 -6.45 0.18 8.01
C LEU A 16 -6.08 0.42 9.47
N PRO A 17 -5.01 -0.22 9.98
CA PRO A 17 -4.51 0.03 11.33
C PRO A 17 -3.73 1.35 11.35
N LEU A 18 -4.38 2.43 11.74
CA LEU A 18 -3.80 3.79 11.68
C LEU A 18 -2.56 3.95 12.57
N TYR A 19 -2.48 3.18 13.65
CA TYR A 19 -1.34 3.21 14.58
C TYR A 19 -0.04 2.69 13.97
N LEU A 20 -0.13 1.90 12.87
CA LEU A 20 1.04 1.40 12.13
C LEU A 20 1.45 2.32 10.98
N LEU A 21 0.58 3.26 10.58
CA LEU A 21 0.88 4.16 9.46
C LEU A 21 1.81 5.28 9.92
N PHE A 22 2.96 5.41 9.24
CA PHE A 22 3.92 6.48 9.49
C PHE A 22 4.31 6.60 10.97
N GLU A 23 4.54 5.49 11.65
CA GLU A 23 4.92 5.47 13.09
C GLU A 23 3.87 6.14 13.99
N GLY A 24 2.60 6.04 13.63
CA GLY A 24 1.50 6.65 14.38
C GLY A 24 1.26 8.14 14.09
N LYS A 25 2.09 8.79 13.26
CA LYS A 25 1.91 10.22 12.90
C LYS A 25 0.54 10.50 12.28
N GLY A 26 -0.04 9.51 11.58
CA GLY A 26 -1.39 9.60 11.05
C GLY A 26 -2.45 9.85 12.13
N LEU A 27 -2.30 9.27 13.31
CA LEU A 27 -3.21 9.47 14.43
C LEU A 27 -3.16 10.91 14.97
N VAL A 28 -1.97 11.49 15.07
CA VAL A 28 -1.79 12.86 15.52
C VAL A 28 -2.49 13.86 14.59
N ILE A 29 -2.37 13.62 13.27
CA ILE A 29 -3.06 14.44 12.28
C ILE A 29 -4.57 14.28 12.39
N LEU A 30 -5.07 13.05 12.51
CA LEU A 30 -6.49 12.78 12.64
C LEU A 30 -7.10 13.38 13.90
N ASP A 31 -6.38 13.35 15.01
CA ASP A 31 -6.81 13.91 16.29
C ASP A 31 -7.03 15.43 16.19
N LYS A 32 -6.18 16.12 15.41
CA LYS A 32 -6.31 17.54 15.12
C LYS A 32 -7.62 17.92 14.41
N TYR A 33 -8.21 17.00 13.65
CA TYR A 33 -9.43 17.22 12.87
C TYR A 33 -10.64 16.45 13.43
N ARG A 34 -10.55 15.91 14.66
CA ARG A 34 -11.58 15.06 15.27
C ARG A 34 -12.93 15.77 15.43
N ASP A 35 -12.92 17.07 15.68
CA ASP A 35 -14.14 17.86 15.94
C ASP A 35 -14.85 18.31 14.65
N ASP A 36 -14.23 18.16 13.49
CA ASP A 36 -14.84 18.44 12.20
C ASP A 36 -15.46 17.17 11.59
N LEU A 37 -16.58 16.73 12.18
CA LEU A 37 -17.26 15.48 11.81
C LEU A 37 -17.96 15.52 10.45
N GLN A 38 -18.20 16.71 9.88
CA GLN A 38 -18.92 16.84 8.60
C GLN A 38 -18.03 16.73 7.37
N SER A 39 -16.73 16.96 7.49
CA SER A 39 -15.79 16.79 6.38
C SER A 39 -14.40 16.47 6.90
N PHE A 40 -14.24 15.20 7.23
CA PHE A 40 -12.97 14.67 7.70
C PHE A 40 -11.81 14.96 6.73
N PHE A 41 -12.11 15.01 5.44
CA PHE A 41 -11.20 15.45 4.39
C PHE A 41 -11.99 16.19 3.29
N HIS A 42 -11.78 17.48 3.13
CA HIS A 42 -12.18 18.22 1.93
C HIS A 42 -11.32 17.77 0.74
N LEU A 43 -11.43 16.50 0.38
CA LEU A 43 -10.73 15.99 -0.79
C LEU A 43 -11.46 16.49 -2.04
N ARG A 44 -10.71 17.16 -2.90
CA ARG A 44 -11.17 17.45 -4.25
C ARG A 44 -11.44 16.14 -4.98
N ASP A 45 -12.32 16.19 -5.99
CA ASP A 45 -12.56 15.03 -6.83
C ASP A 45 -11.25 14.48 -7.48
N ASN A 46 -11.26 13.23 -7.87
CA ASN A 46 -10.10 12.56 -8.47
C ASN A 46 -9.58 13.27 -9.73
N SER A 47 -10.43 13.98 -10.47
CA SER A 47 -10.04 14.73 -11.66
C SER A 47 -9.14 15.91 -11.28
N ASN A 48 -9.52 16.68 -10.27
CA ASN A 48 -8.73 17.80 -9.77
C ASN A 48 -7.41 17.34 -9.14
N VAL A 49 -7.42 16.24 -8.38
CA VAL A 49 -6.18 15.65 -7.84
C VAL A 49 -5.24 15.25 -8.99
N ASN A 50 -5.74 14.59 -10.03
CA ASN A 50 -4.91 14.17 -11.16
C ASN A 50 -4.37 15.36 -11.96
N LYS A 51 -5.14 16.44 -12.14
CA LYS A 51 -4.64 17.68 -12.77
C LYS A 51 -3.46 18.27 -11.99
N ASN A 52 -3.58 18.34 -10.66
CA ASN A 52 -2.49 18.84 -9.81
C ASN A 52 -1.26 17.93 -9.86
N LEU A 53 -1.44 16.61 -9.87
CA LEU A 53 -0.34 15.65 -10.00
C LEU A 53 0.42 15.81 -11.33
N ILE A 54 -0.27 16.12 -12.45
CA ILE A 54 0.36 16.41 -13.72
C ILE A 54 1.22 17.68 -13.63
N VAL A 55 0.73 18.72 -12.99
CA VAL A 55 1.51 19.96 -12.79
C VAL A 55 2.76 19.68 -11.96
N ILE A 56 2.59 18.99 -10.82
CA ILE A 56 3.70 18.61 -9.93
C ILE A 56 4.74 17.77 -10.68
N SER A 57 4.31 16.78 -11.47
CA SER A 57 5.24 15.93 -12.23
C SER A 57 6.07 16.72 -13.25
N ARG A 58 5.47 17.71 -13.90
CA ARG A 58 6.18 18.61 -14.83
C ARG A 58 7.20 19.49 -14.10
N LEU A 59 6.80 20.09 -12.96
CA LEU A 59 7.69 20.93 -12.15
C LEU A 59 8.87 20.12 -11.59
N ALA A 60 8.65 18.83 -11.28
CA ALA A 60 9.69 17.91 -10.83
C ALA A 60 10.55 17.34 -11.98
N GLY A 61 10.34 17.75 -13.23
CA GLY A 61 11.11 17.26 -14.40
C GLY A 61 10.86 15.80 -14.76
N LEU A 62 9.73 15.21 -14.29
CA LEU A 62 9.41 13.82 -14.56
C LEU A 62 8.81 13.66 -15.96
N SER A 63 9.38 12.77 -16.76
CA SER A 63 8.88 12.43 -18.10
C SER A 63 7.60 11.59 -18.07
N LYS A 64 7.37 10.84 -16.98
CA LYS A 64 6.20 9.98 -16.81
C LYS A 64 5.01 10.75 -16.25
N LYS A 65 3.83 10.51 -16.83
CA LYS A 65 2.57 11.04 -16.29
C LYS A 65 2.23 10.34 -15.00
N ILE A 66 2.15 11.11 -13.90
CA ILE A 66 1.75 10.63 -12.58
C ILE A 66 0.24 10.86 -12.42
N SER A 67 -0.43 9.88 -11.82
CA SER A 67 -1.84 9.93 -11.47
C SER A 67 -2.06 9.31 -10.09
N PHE A 68 -3.22 9.53 -9.51
CA PHE A 68 -3.62 8.83 -8.28
C PHE A 68 -3.54 7.30 -8.44
N HIS A 69 -3.88 6.81 -9.63
CA HIS A 69 -3.80 5.38 -9.95
C HIS A 69 -2.33 4.88 -9.98
N THR A 70 -1.41 5.69 -10.52
CA THR A 70 0.03 5.39 -10.48
C THR A 70 0.53 5.26 -9.05
N ALA A 71 0.16 6.18 -8.16
CA ALA A 71 0.54 6.11 -6.74
C ALA A 71 0.01 4.83 -6.06
N ARG A 72 -1.24 4.45 -6.37
CA ARG A 72 -1.85 3.21 -5.89
C ARG A 72 -1.09 1.97 -6.38
N HIS A 73 -0.71 1.92 -7.66
CA HIS A 73 0.10 0.83 -8.23
C HIS A 73 1.47 0.73 -7.57
N THR A 74 2.15 1.86 -7.44
CA THR A 74 3.46 1.93 -6.77
C THR A 74 3.39 1.42 -5.34
N ASN A 75 2.40 1.88 -4.57
CA ASN A 75 2.22 1.42 -3.18
C ASN A 75 1.97 -0.09 -3.11
N ALA A 76 1.11 -0.64 -3.97
CA ALA A 76 0.83 -2.07 -4.02
C ALA A 76 2.09 -2.89 -4.34
N THR A 77 2.85 -2.46 -5.34
CA THR A 77 4.11 -3.10 -5.74
C THR A 77 5.15 -3.05 -4.62
N LEU A 78 5.31 -1.90 -3.95
CA LEU A 78 6.24 -1.75 -2.82
C LEU A 78 5.85 -2.62 -1.62
N LEU A 79 4.56 -2.74 -1.31
CA LEU A 79 4.09 -3.60 -0.23
C LEU A 79 4.44 -5.07 -0.51
N ILE A 80 4.20 -5.55 -1.74
CA ILE A 80 4.54 -6.91 -2.14
C ILE A 80 6.06 -7.11 -2.14
N TYR A 81 6.82 -6.16 -2.68
CA TYR A 81 8.27 -6.19 -2.67
C TYR A 81 8.85 -6.29 -1.25
N ASN A 82 8.23 -5.62 -0.28
CA ASN A 82 8.60 -5.70 1.14
C ASN A 82 8.03 -6.95 1.84
N GLY A 83 7.54 -7.94 1.11
CA GLY A 83 7.09 -9.23 1.65
C GLY A 83 5.71 -9.19 2.30
N VAL A 84 4.91 -8.14 2.07
CA VAL A 84 3.52 -8.14 2.54
C VAL A 84 2.71 -9.13 1.70
N ASN A 85 2.00 -10.02 2.39
CA ASN A 85 1.20 -11.06 1.74
C ASN A 85 0.18 -10.45 0.76
N ILE A 86 0.06 -11.04 -0.44
CA ILE A 86 -0.84 -10.58 -1.50
C ILE A 86 -2.29 -10.45 -1.05
N THR A 87 -2.76 -11.34 -0.18
CA THR A 87 -4.14 -11.28 0.36
C THR A 87 -4.33 -10.09 1.29
N THR A 88 -3.29 -9.67 1.99
CA THR A 88 -3.28 -8.44 2.79
C THR A 88 -3.32 -7.22 1.88
N VAL A 89 -2.48 -7.19 0.85
CA VAL A 89 -2.50 -6.10 -0.15
C VAL A 89 -3.85 -6.02 -0.87
N GLN A 90 -4.45 -7.16 -1.22
CA GLN A 90 -5.81 -7.21 -1.78
C GLN A 90 -6.83 -6.51 -0.88
N LYS A 91 -6.82 -6.83 0.43
CA LYS A 91 -7.74 -6.22 1.42
C LYS A 91 -7.49 -4.72 1.56
N LEU A 92 -6.22 -4.29 1.66
CA LEU A 92 -5.85 -2.88 1.74
C LEU A 92 -6.30 -2.08 0.51
N LEU A 93 -6.24 -2.69 -0.67
CA LEU A 93 -6.70 -2.09 -1.92
C LEU A 93 -8.23 -2.19 -2.12
N GLY A 94 -8.94 -2.97 -1.31
CA GLY A 94 -10.37 -3.20 -1.48
C GLY A 94 -10.72 -3.95 -2.76
N HIS A 95 -9.86 -4.84 -3.24
CA HIS A 95 -10.15 -5.68 -4.40
C HIS A 95 -11.02 -6.88 -4.02
N LYS A 96 -12.05 -7.16 -4.81
CA LYS A 96 -12.91 -8.34 -4.60
C LYS A 96 -12.17 -9.67 -4.80
N SER A 97 -11.18 -9.70 -5.69
CA SER A 97 -10.45 -10.91 -6.06
C SER A 97 -8.94 -10.69 -5.95
N VAL A 98 -8.23 -11.72 -5.47
CA VAL A 98 -6.77 -11.76 -5.47
C VAL A 98 -6.22 -11.64 -6.89
N LYS A 99 -6.90 -12.20 -7.90
CA LYS A 99 -6.52 -12.11 -9.31
C LYS A 99 -6.29 -10.66 -9.77
N THR A 100 -7.09 -9.71 -9.27
CA THR A 100 -6.89 -8.27 -9.56
C THR A 100 -5.60 -7.73 -8.94
N THR A 101 -5.11 -8.34 -7.87
CA THR A 101 -3.89 -7.93 -7.17
C THR A 101 -2.65 -8.62 -7.74
N GLN A 102 -2.82 -9.75 -8.42
CA GLN A 102 -1.73 -10.53 -9.03
C GLN A 102 -0.94 -9.74 -10.08
N VAL A 103 -1.52 -8.70 -10.69
CA VAL A 103 -0.79 -7.82 -11.62
C VAL A 103 0.42 -7.13 -10.98
N TYR A 104 0.48 -7.07 -9.65
CA TYR A 104 1.59 -6.49 -8.89
C TYR A 104 2.64 -7.52 -8.47
N THR A 105 2.39 -8.80 -8.72
CA THR A 105 3.28 -9.92 -8.35
C THR A 105 4.19 -10.36 -9.50
N ASN A 106 4.45 -9.49 -10.47
CA ASN A 106 5.52 -9.78 -11.42
C ASN A 106 6.79 -10.01 -10.62
N VAL A 107 7.16 -11.28 -10.52
CA VAL A 107 8.28 -11.73 -9.71
C VAL A 107 9.54 -11.10 -10.26
N MET A 108 10.10 -10.16 -9.49
CA MET A 108 11.44 -9.66 -9.73
C MET A 108 12.40 -10.66 -9.10
N ASP A 109 13.54 -10.91 -9.72
CA ASP A 109 14.58 -11.82 -9.20
C ASP A 109 14.94 -11.50 -7.75
N MET A 110 14.96 -10.22 -7.39
CA MET A 110 15.19 -9.75 -6.02
C MET A 110 14.10 -10.20 -5.03
N THR A 111 12.86 -10.37 -5.47
CA THR A 111 11.78 -10.89 -4.61
C THR A 111 12.02 -12.36 -4.29
N ILE A 112 12.51 -13.15 -5.26
CA ILE A 112 12.86 -14.57 -5.05
C ILE A 112 13.97 -14.66 -4.03
N VAL A 113 15.05 -13.87 -4.19
CA VAL A 113 16.18 -13.84 -3.25
C VAL A 113 15.71 -13.51 -1.84
N HIS A 114 14.94 -12.43 -1.69
CA HIS A 114 14.43 -11.99 -0.39
C HIS A 114 13.53 -13.04 0.29
N ASP A 115 12.64 -13.68 -0.47
CA ASP A 115 11.75 -14.72 0.06
C ASP A 115 12.53 -15.97 0.50
N LEU A 116 13.55 -16.36 -0.26
CA LEU A 116 14.43 -17.47 0.10
C LEU A 116 15.29 -17.15 1.33
N GLU A 117 15.87 -15.95 1.42
CA GLU A 117 16.63 -15.51 2.58
C GLU A 117 15.78 -15.51 3.84
N LYS A 118 14.56 -15.00 3.76
CA LYS A 118 13.59 -15.02 4.85
C LYS A 118 13.21 -16.44 5.29
N SER A 119 13.03 -17.35 4.33
CA SER A 119 12.79 -18.77 4.60
C SER A 119 13.98 -19.42 5.29
N HIS A 120 15.21 -19.16 4.85
CA HIS A 120 16.43 -19.67 5.49
C HIS A 120 16.62 -19.14 6.92
N ALA A 121 16.28 -17.88 7.18
CA ALA A 121 16.34 -17.31 8.53
C ALA A 121 15.35 -17.99 9.51
N LEU A 122 14.19 -18.45 9.00
CA LEU A 122 13.18 -19.14 9.78
C LEU A 122 13.45 -20.64 9.99
N MET A 123 14.25 -21.25 9.10
CA MET A 123 14.63 -22.67 9.15
C MET A 123 16.16 -22.81 9.01
N PRO A 124 16.92 -22.53 10.07
CA PRO A 124 18.38 -22.74 10.03
C PRO A 124 18.67 -24.22 9.77
N LEU A 125 19.48 -24.48 8.75
CA LEU A 125 19.92 -25.83 8.42
C LEU A 125 20.60 -26.49 9.63
N PRO A 126 20.33 -27.78 9.92
CA PRO A 126 21.00 -28.48 11.00
C PRO A 126 22.52 -28.43 10.80
N LYS A 127 23.24 -28.00 11.84
CA LYS A 127 24.70 -27.99 11.84
C LYS A 127 25.17 -29.39 11.52
N LYS A 128 25.92 -29.59 10.41
CA LYS A 128 26.63 -30.85 10.15
C LYS A 128 27.54 -31.14 11.34
N THR A 129 27.17 -32.09 12.16
CA THR A 129 28.06 -32.70 13.14
C THR A 129 29.18 -33.39 12.32
N ARG A 130 30.37 -32.84 12.36
CA ARG A 130 31.57 -33.53 11.89
C ARG A 130 31.82 -34.67 12.88
N THR A 131 31.59 -35.90 12.45
CA THR A 131 32.20 -37.13 13.02
C THR A 131 33.65 -37.23 12.58
#